data_ce448a424b2ca8625ad55c55a9a5ecde
#
_entry.id   ce448a424b2ca8625ad55c55a9a5ecde
#
_cell.length_a   1.000
_cell.length_b   1.000
_cell.length_c   1.000
_cell.angle_alpha   90.00
_cell.angle_beta   90.00
_cell.angle_gamma   90.00
#
_symmetry.space_group_name_H-M   'P 1'
#
loop_
_entity.id
_entity.type
_entity.pdbx_description
1 polymer ?
#
loop_
_entity_poly.entity_id
_entity_poly.type
_entity_poly.pdbx_seq_one_letter_code
_entity_poly.pdbx_strand_id
1 'polypeptide(L)'
;MSNWYKPAGSLKTSEHEISLSPQDSGWEYCGFYTYNFATKSEFTVELNGREGVLLPLSTQNVSVSVDGQAFTLKGRTGVFAAVSDWIYLPVGSKVSFSGKSGEIALLTAQASEKFPVCYTPAEQVQVEVRGSGKATRQVNNIATPTSFTQCHKILVCEVLTPGGNLSSWPPHRHDKFPGCPTINEEVYYFQIGKEGSDHGDPEGVGFFHVYTVDETVDETVTLHDRDTYVVPHGYHGPSIASPEYPMYFLNVMAGP
;
A
#
# COMPACT_ATOMS: atom_id res chain seq x y z
N MET A 1 -22.58 5.54 2.97
CA MET A 1 -21.13 5.42 2.84
C MET A 1 -20.80 5.44 1.36
N SER A 2 -19.79 6.17 0.99
CA SER A 2 -19.35 6.25 -0.41
C SER A 2 -18.87 4.88 -0.90
N ASN A 3 -18.83 4.73 -2.22
CA ASN A 3 -18.30 3.49 -2.83
C ASN A 3 -16.74 3.43 -2.75
N TRP A 4 -16.09 4.43 -2.16
CA TRP A 4 -14.62 4.53 -2.09
C TRP A 4 -14.02 3.97 -0.80
N TYR A 5 -14.76 4.04 0.29
CA TYR A 5 -14.39 3.38 1.54
C TYR A 5 -14.75 1.90 1.50
N LYS A 6 -13.78 1.06 1.78
CA LYS A 6 -13.87 -0.40 1.76
C LYS A 6 -13.52 -0.94 3.15
N PRO A 7 -14.52 -1.23 3.99
CA PRO A 7 -14.28 -1.82 5.31
C PRO A 7 -13.53 -3.15 5.23
N ALA A 8 -12.80 -3.48 6.28
CA ALA A 8 -12.10 -4.75 6.43
C ALA A 8 -13.02 -5.94 6.08
N GLY A 9 -12.52 -6.87 5.29
CA GLY A 9 -13.25 -8.03 4.82
C GLY A 9 -14.21 -7.81 3.64
N SER A 10 -14.53 -6.54 3.26
CA SER A 10 -15.44 -6.26 2.13
C SER A 10 -14.87 -6.64 0.76
N LEU A 11 -13.54 -6.72 0.65
CA LEU A 11 -12.80 -7.08 -0.58
C LEU A 11 -12.25 -8.52 -0.52
N LYS A 12 -12.69 -9.32 0.44
CA LYS A 12 -12.22 -10.70 0.61
C LYS A 12 -12.77 -11.63 -0.46
N THR A 13 -11.90 -12.51 -0.95
CA THR A 13 -12.26 -13.63 -1.86
C THR A 13 -11.78 -14.96 -1.27
N SER A 14 -11.94 -16.05 -2.00
CA SER A 14 -11.41 -17.36 -1.60
C SER A 14 -9.88 -17.43 -1.55
N GLU A 15 -9.19 -16.58 -2.29
CA GLU A 15 -7.72 -16.58 -2.41
C GLU A 15 -7.04 -15.34 -1.83
N HIS A 16 -7.80 -14.24 -1.61
CA HIS A 16 -7.26 -12.96 -1.17
C HIS A 16 -7.98 -12.46 0.08
N GLU A 17 -7.24 -11.88 1.00
CA GLU A 17 -7.84 -11.07 2.06
C GLU A 17 -8.33 -9.72 1.52
N ILE A 18 -7.62 -9.17 0.54
CA ILE A 18 -8.04 -8.02 -0.26
C ILE A 18 -7.82 -8.36 -1.73
N SER A 19 -8.83 -8.17 -2.56
CA SER A 19 -8.76 -8.23 -4.02
C SER A 19 -9.39 -6.97 -4.58
N LEU A 20 -8.55 -6.03 -5.02
CA LEU A 20 -8.96 -4.77 -5.61
C LEU A 20 -8.27 -4.61 -6.97
N SER A 21 -8.99 -4.90 -8.04
CA SER A 21 -8.55 -4.60 -9.39
C SER A 21 -8.86 -3.14 -9.73
N PRO A 22 -8.21 -2.52 -10.73
CA PRO A 22 -8.54 -1.16 -11.15
C PRO A 22 -10.03 -1.04 -11.56
N GLN A 23 -10.57 -2.05 -12.23
CA GLN A 23 -11.95 -2.06 -12.71
C GLN A 23 -12.99 -2.00 -11.59
N ASP A 24 -12.67 -2.55 -10.40
CA ASP A 24 -13.54 -2.50 -9.23
C ASP A 24 -13.76 -1.05 -8.72
N SER A 25 -12.86 -0.15 -9.10
CA SER A 25 -12.88 1.28 -8.74
C SER A 25 -13.22 2.19 -9.94
N GLY A 26 -13.49 1.61 -11.11
CA GLY A 26 -13.66 2.39 -12.35
C GLY A 26 -12.35 3.01 -12.85
N TRP A 27 -11.21 2.41 -12.48
CA TRP A 27 -9.85 2.85 -12.81
C TRP A 27 -9.20 2.01 -13.90
N GLU A 28 -7.97 2.35 -14.23
CA GLU A 28 -7.18 1.69 -15.26
C GLU A 28 -5.84 1.16 -14.75
N TYR A 29 -5.22 1.85 -13.79
CA TYR A 29 -3.82 1.61 -13.43
C TYR A 29 -3.64 0.78 -12.16
N CYS A 30 -4.14 1.22 -11.02
CA CYS A 30 -3.82 0.65 -9.72
C CYS A 30 -4.56 -0.65 -9.38
N GLY A 31 -3.83 -1.66 -8.91
CA GLY A 31 -4.41 -2.85 -8.28
C GLY A 31 -3.74 -3.14 -6.94
N PHE A 32 -4.51 -3.64 -5.97
CA PHE A 32 -4.06 -3.94 -4.63
C PHE A 32 -4.58 -5.31 -4.17
N TYR A 33 -3.68 -6.21 -3.83
CA TYR A 33 -4.03 -7.57 -3.42
C TYR A 33 -3.26 -7.96 -2.16
N THR A 34 -3.89 -8.69 -1.24
CA THR A 34 -3.20 -9.32 -0.11
C THR A 34 -3.50 -10.80 -0.04
N TYR A 35 -2.48 -11.57 0.30
CA TYR A 35 -2.53 -13.02 0.40
C TYR A 35 -2.14 -13.46 1.80
N ASN A 36 -2.85 -14.43 2.34
CA ASN A 36 -2.60 -14.97 3.67
C ASN A 36 -2.12 -16.41 3.59
N PHE A 37 -0.89 -16.66 4.04
CA PHE A 37 -0.29 -18.01 4.01
C PHE A 37 -0.94 -19.00 5.00
N ALA A 38 -1.73 -18.53 5.95
CA ALA A 38 -2.56 -19.42 6.76
C ALA A 38 -3.72 -20.02 5.97
N THR A 39 -4.21 -19.33 4.94
CA THR A 39 -5.29 -19.81 4.06
C THR A 39 -4.74 -20.77 2.99
N LYS A 40 -3.61 -20.43 2.38
CA LYS A 40 -2.96 -21.22 1.33
C LYS A 40 -1.46 -20.93 1.37
N SER A 41 -0.63 -21.96 1.43
CA SER A 41 0.83 -21.83 1.61
C SER A 41 1.59 -21.36 0.36
N GLU A 42 0.97 -21.41 -0.83
CA GLU A 42 1.59 -21.04 -2.09
C GLU A 42 0.58 -20.40 -3.05
N PHE A 43 1.03 -19.35 -3.74
CA PHE A 43 0.26 -18.63 -4.74
C PHE A 43 1.07 -18.48 -6.02
N THR A 44 0.37 -18.41 -7.15
CA THR A 44 0.97 -18.09 -8.44
C THR A 44 0.11 -17.06 -9.15
N VAL A 45 0.74 -16.00 -9.66
CA VAL A 45 0.09 -14.89 -10.35
C VAL A 45 0.81 -14.61 -11.67
N GLU A 46 0.08 -14.11 -12.65
CA GLU A 46 0.61 -13.64 -13.93
C GLU A 46 0.33 -12.15 -14.08
N LEU A 47 1.37 -11.35 -14.22
CA LEU A 47 1.28 -9.89 -14.32
C LEU A 47 1.06 -9.44 -15.77
N ASN A 48 -0.02 -9.90 -16.39
CA ASN A 48 -0.36 -9.60 -17.79
C ASN A 48 -0.57 -8.09 -18.01
N GLY A 49 0.39 -7.42 -18.70
CA GLY A 49 0.34 -5.98 -18.95
C GLY A 49 0.50 -5.11 -17.69
N ARG A 50 1.02 -5.68 -16.61
CA ARG A 50 1.20 -5.00 -15.33
C ARG A 50 2.60 -5.25 -14.78
N GLU A 51 3.15 -4.29 -14.09
CA GLU A 51 4.28 -4.42 -13.18
C GLU A 51 3.80 -4.49 -11.74
N GLY A 52 4.65 -4.89 -10.82
CA GLY A 52 4.23 -5.01 -9.43
C GLY A 52 5.34 -4.87 -8.40
N VAL A 53 4.92 -4.75 -7.16
CA VAL A 53 5.75 -4.82 -5.95
C VAL A 53 5.15 -5.88 -5.03
N LEU A 54 5.96 -6.84 -4.61
CA LEU A 54 5.59 -7.82 -3.59
C LEU A 54 6.28 -7.42 -2.28
N LEU A 55 5.46 -7.17 -1.23
CA LEU A 55 5.90 -6.60 0.04
C LEU A 55 5.31 -7.38 1.24
N PRO A 56 6.14 -7.99 2.10
CA PRO A 56 5.68 -8.61 3.33
C PRO A 56 4.98 -7.63 4.28
N LEU A 57 3.78 -7.98 4.77
CA LEU A 57 3.07 -7.23 5.81
C LEU A 57 3.33 -7.82 7.20
N SER A 58 3.11 -9.14 7.34
CA SER A 58 3.26 -9.84 8.63
C SER A 58 3.76 -11.28 8.42
N THR A 59 4.62 -11.49 7.44
CA THR A 59 5.19 -12.79 7.08
C THR A 59 6.70 -12.73 7.00
N GLN A 60 7.35 -13.87 7.22
CA GLN A 60 8.80 -14.01 7.19
C GLN A 60 9.22 -15.24 6.35
N ASN A 61 10.43 -15.18 5.78
CA ASN A 61 11.06 -16.25 5.01
C ASN A 61 10.17 -16.73 3.84
N VAL A 62 9.71 -15.79 3.03
CA VAL A 62 8.90 -16.08 1.83
C VAL A 62 9.82 -16.46 0.67
N SER A 63 9.61 -17.64 0.10
CA SER A 63 10.26 -18.04 -1.14
C SER A 63 9.49 -17.44 -2.31
N VAL A 64 10.21 -16.79 -3.24
CA VAL A 64 9.62 -16.16 -4.44
C VAL A 64 10.35 -16.65 -5.67
N SER A 65 9.60 -16.97 -6.72
CA SER A 65 10.13 -17.28 -8.06
C SER A 65 9.51 -16.32 -9.07
N VAL A 66 10.34 -15.61 -9.81
CA VAL A 66 9.93 -14.68 -10.87
C VAL A 66 10.53 -15.18 -12.19
N ASP A 67 9.70 -15.66 -13.13
CA ASP A 67 10.13 -16.26 -14.40
C ASP A 67 11.24 -17.32 -14.22
N GLY A 68 11.19 -18.10 -13.12
CA GLY A 68 12.17 -19.14 -12.78
C GLY A 68 13.40 -18.65 -11.99
N GLN A 69 13.56 -17.35 -11.74
CA GLN A 69 14.58 -16.82 -10.85
C GLN A 69 14.10 -16.88 -9.40
N ALA A 70 14.91 -17.47 -8.52
CA ALA A 70 14.56 -17.67 -7.11
C ALA A 70 15.08 -16.54 -6.23
N PHE A 71 14.23 -16.09 -5.30
CA PHE A 71 14.52 -15.09 -4.28
C PHE A 71 13.95 -15.53 -2.94
N THR A 72 14.43 -14.91 -1.86
CA THR A 72 13.86 -15.08 -0.52
C THR A 72 13.65 -13.71 0.10
N LEU A 73 12.42 -13.40 0.48
CA LEU A 73 12.12 -12.23 1.30
C LEU A 73 12.25 -12.63 2.77
N LYS A 74 13.05 -11.88 3.54
CA LYS A 74 13.20 -12.06 4.99
C LYS A 74 11.90 -11.72 5.70
N GLY A 75 11.26 -10.63 5.26
CA GLY A 75 10.00 -10.14 5.79
C GLY A 75 10.10 -9.61 7.22
N ARG A 76 8.93 -9.47 7.85
CA ARG A 76 8.76 -8.90 9.20
C ARG A 76 7.62 -9.59 9.94
N THR A 77 7.58 -9.43 11.27
CA THR A 77 6.50 -9.96 12.12
C THR A 77 5.22 -9.14 12.00
N GLY A 78 5.33 -7.84 11.72
CA GLY A 78 4.21 -6.92 11.51
C GLY A 78 4.68 -5.58 10.97
N VAL A 79 3.75 -4.78 10.48
CA VAL A 79 4.07 -3.48 9.84
C VAL A 79 4.62 -2.45 10.82
N PHE A 80 4.33 -2.59 12.12
CA PHE A 80 4.86 -1.72 13.17
C PHE A 80 6.21 -2.21 13.74
N ALA A 81 6.62 -3.46 13.44
CA ALA A 81 7.83 -4.06 13.97
C ALA A 81 9.10 -3.54 13.31
N ALA A 82 9.11 -3.47 11.96
CA ALA A 82 10.29 -3.13 11.18
C ALA A 82 9.96 -2.72 9.75
N VAL A 83 10.92 -2.07 9.09
CA VAL A 83 10.95 -1.92 7.63
C VAL A 83 11.16 -3.30 7.01
N SER A 84 10.45 -3.62 5.92
CA SER A 84 10.58 -4.89 5.20
C SER A 84 11.45 -4.75 3.97
N ASP A 85 12.09 -5.85 3.58
CA ASP A 85 12.56 -6.06 2.22
C ASP A 85 11.37 -6.26 1.27
N TRP A 86 11.61 -6.10 -0.02
CA TRP A 86 10.59 -6.20 -1.05
C TRP A 86 11.21 -6.58 -2.40
N ILE A 87 10.36 -6.93 -3.37
CA ILE A 87 10.81 -7.28 -4.72
C ILE A 87 9.93 -6.58 -5.76
N TYR A 88 10.59 -5.95 -6.74
CA TYR A 88 9.96 -5.45 -7.95
C TYR A 88 9.74 -6.58 -8.95
N LEU A 89 8.56 -6.60 -9.54
CA LEU A 89 8.08 -7.62 -10.46
C LEU A 89 7.87 -7.00 -11.85
N PRO A 90 8.60 -7.47 -12.87
CA PRO A 90 8.49 -6.93 -14.22
C PRO A 90 7.13 -7.16 -14.89
N VAL A 91 6.82 -6.32 -15.86
CA VAL A 91 5.63 -6.49 -16.72
C VAL A 91 5.63 -7.87 -17.38
N GLY A 92 4.49 -8.55 -17.29
CA GLY A 92 4.25 -9.83 -17.93
C GLY A 92 4.97 -11.01 -17.26
N SER A 93 5.55 -10.84 -16.07
CA SER A 93 6.19 -11.95 -15.36
C SER A 93 5.18 -12.90 -14.73
N LYS A 94 5.58 -14.17 -14.65
CA LYS A 94 4.93 -15.20 -13.84
C LYS A 94 5.63 -15.29 -12.50
N VAL A 95 4.87 -15.09 -11.44
CA VAL A 95 5.38 -15.01 -10.07
C VAL A 95 4.73 -16.09 -9.22
N SER A 96 5.55 -16.93 -8.60
CA SER A 96 5.09 -17.86 -7.55
C SER A 96 5.74 -17.48 -6.23
N PHE A 97 4.96 -17.51 -5.16
CA PHE A 97 5.47 -17.20 -3.82
C PHE A 97 4.83 -18.08 -2.78
N SER A 98 5.63 -18.48 -1.78
CA SER A 98 5.21 -19.40 -0.74
C SER A 98 5.76 -19.00 0.62
N GLY A 99 4.96 -19.24 1.66
CA GLY A 99 5.27 -18.93 3.05
C GLY A 99 4.55 -19.87 4.02
N LYS A 100 4.86 -19.72 5.32
CA LYS A 100 4.27 -20.56 6.37
C LYS A 100 3.04 -19.92 7.01
N SER A 101 3.07 -18.63 7.23
CA SER A 101 2.03 -17.87 7.92
C SER A 101 2.15 -16.39 7.65
N GLY A 102 1.11 -15.63 8.01
CA GLY A 102 1.07 -14.18 7.87
C GLY A 102 0.71 -13.73 6.46
N GLU A 103 0.87 -12.44 6.21
CA GLU A 103 0.35 -11.78 5.01
C GLU A 103 1.42 -11.08 4.20
N ILE A 104 1.19 -11.08 2.87
CA ILE A 104 2.01 -10.38 1.89
C ILE A 104 1.10 -9.57 0.95
N ALA A 105 1.52 -8.37 0.62
CA ALA A 105 0.84 -7.51 -0.34
C ALA A 105 1.48 -7.64 -1.73
N LEU A 106 0.63 -7.69 -2.75
CA LEU A 106 0.99 -7.51 -4.15
C LEU A 106 0.31 -6.24 -4.65
N LEU A 107 1.13 -5.23 -4.95
CA LEU A 107 0.69 -3.96 -5.51
C LEU A 107 1.02 -3.97 -7.00
N THR A 108 0.08 -3.56 -7.84
CA THR A 108 0.28 -3.63 -9.28
C THR A 108 -0.08 -2.33 -9.97
N ALA A 109 0.61 -2.04 -11.08
CA ALA A 109 0.26 -0.93 -11.97
C ALA A 109 0.24 -1.40 -13.42
N GLN A 110 -0.70 -0.89 -14.22
CA GLN A 110 -0.66 -1.09 -15.66
C GLN A 110 0.61 -0.44 -16.22
N ALA A 111 1.36 -1.20 -17.00
CA ALA A 111 2.64 -0.76 -17.53
C ALA A 111 2.96 -1.45 -18.85
N SER A 112 3.75 -0.79 -19.69
CA SER A 112 4.18 -1.31 -21.00
C SER A 112 5.70 -1.49 -21.10
N GLU A 113 6.48 -0.81 -20.24
CA GLU A 113 7.93 -0.95 -20.23
C GLU A 113 8.36 -2.01 -19.23
N LYS A 114 9.27 -2.89 -19.66
CA LYS A 114 9.77 -4.02 -18.86
C LYS A 114 11.15 -3.69 -18.31
N PHE A 115 11.27 -3.65 -16.98
CA PHE A 115 12.54 -3.53 -16.26
C PHE A 115 12.96 -4.89 -15.70
N PRO A 116 14.23 -5.06 -15.29
CA PRO A 116 14.68 -6.29 -14.63
C PRO A 116 13.98 -6.49 -13.29
N VAL A 117 13.78 -7.76 -12.89
CA VAL A 117 13.40 -8.06 -11.50
C VAL A 117 14.46 -7.54 -10.54
N CYS A 118 14.03 -6.95 -9.43
CA CYS A 118 14.95 -6.36 -8.45
C CYS A 118 14.47 -6.65 -7.02
N TYR A 119 15.32 -7.33 -6.25
CA TYR A 119 15.15 -7.50 -4.82
C TYR A 119 15.85 -6.35 -4.08
N THR A 120 15.15 -5.72 -3.15
CA THR A 120 15.67 -4.64 -2.30
C THR A 120 15.63 -5.09 -0.84
N PRO A 121 16.78 -5.25 -0.19
CA PRO A 121 16.84 -5.60 1.22
C PRO A 121 16.36 -4.42 2.10
N ALA A 122 15.85 -4.73 3.29
CA ALA A 122 15.25 -3.74 4.20
C ALA A 122 16.18 -2.58 4.55
N GLU A 123 17.48 -2.85 4.69
CA GLU A 123 18.52 -1.86 4.97
C GLU A 123 18.81 -0.87 3.83
N GLN A 124 18.32 -1.15 2.63
CA GLN A 124 18.43 -0.27 1.46
C GLN A 124 17.15 0.55 1.22
N VAL A 125 16.08 0.28 1.95
CA VAL A 125 14.87 1.09 1.87
C VAL A 125 15.15 2.48 2.42
N GLN A 126 14.85 3.49 1.61
CA GLN A 126 15.02 4.89 2.02
C GLN A 126 13.94 5.26 3.05
N VAL A 127 14.34 5.45 4.30
CA VAL A 127 13.47 5.86 5.40
C VAL A 127 13.63 7.35 5.66
N GLU A 128 12.53 8.07 5.72
CA GLU A 128 12.49 9.49 6.01
C GLU A 128 11.56 9.79 7.19
N VAL A 129 11.95 10.74 8.03
CA VAL A 129 11.03 11.37 9.00
C VAL A 129 10.56 12.68 8.39
N ARG A 130 9.26 12.76 8.10
CA ARG A 130 8.63 13.94 7.47
C ARG A 130 7.77 14.70 8.46
N GLY A 131 7.65 16.03 8.23
CA GLY A 131 6.85 16.94 9.04
C GLY A 131 7.51 17.34 10.34
N SER A 132 6.75 18.01 11.20
CA SER A 132 7.19 18.46 12.52
C SER A 132 6.02 18.45 13.51
N GLY A 133 6.32 18.39 14.80
CA GLY A 133 5.29 18.35 15.86
C GLY A 133 4.30 17.19 15.62
N LYS A 134 3.02 17.51 15.67
CA LYS A 134 1.95 16.50 15.45
C LYS A 134 1.79 16.03 14.00
N ALA A 135 2.49 16.65 13.06
CA ALA A 135 2.57 16.16 11.67
C ALA A 135 3.80 15.28 11.40
N THR A 136 4.55 14.90 12.44
CA THR A 136 5.71 14.01 12.30
C THR A 136 5.25 12.58 12.03
N ARG A 137 5.79 11.97 10.95
CA ARG A 137 5.56 10.58 10.55
C ARG A 137 6.81 10.01 9.92
N GLN A 138 6.96 8.69 9.95
CA GLN A 138 7.97 7.97 9.17
C GLN A 138 7.40 7.60 7.80
N VAL A 139 8.21 7.73 6.76
CA VAL A 139 7.90 7.30 5.39
C VAL A 139 8.98 6.34 4.92
N ASN A 140 8.59 5.14 4.51
CA ASN A 140 9.45 4.16 3.86
C ASN A 140 9.20 4.27 2.36
N ASN A 141 10.16 4.82 1.62
CA ASN A 141 10.07 4.99 0.17
C ASN A 141 10.43 3.66 -0.51
N ILE A 142 9.42 2.88 -0.88
CA ILE A 142 9.59 1.57 -1.53
C ILE A 142 9.92 1.78 -3.01
N ALA A 143 8.96 2.17 -3.81
CA ALA A 143 9.14 2.48 -5.22
C ALA A 143 8.67 3.92 -5.47
N THR A 144 9.55 4.88 -5.28
CA THR A 144 9.30 6.31 -5.53
C THR A 144 10.35 6.87 -6.49
N PRO A 145 10.12 8.00 -7.15
CA PRO A 145 11.06 8.56 -8.12
C PRO A 145 12.46 8.83 -7.56
N THR A 146 12.60 8.93 -6.23
CA THR A 146 13.89 9.17 -5.55
C THR A 146 14.53 7.90 -4.99
N SER A 147 13.76 6.83 -4.77
CA SER A 147 14.25 5.60 -4.14
C SER A 147 14.45 4.44 -5.13
N PHE A 148 13.61 4.36 -6.17
CA PHE A 148 13.64 3.27 -7.13
C PHE A 148 13.15 3.75 -8.51
N THR A 149 14.04 3.79 -9.50
CA THR A 149 13.76 4.32 -10.84
C THR A 149 13.65 3.23 -11.92
N GLN A 150 13.79 1.96 -11.52
CA GLN A 150 13.69 0.80 -12.44
C GLN A 150 12.27 0.23 -12.45
N CYS A 151 11.29 1.10 -12.60
CA CYS A 151 9.86 0.78 -12.78
C CYS A 151 9.26 1.77 -13.77
N HIS A 152 8.08 1.46 -14.31
CA HIS A 152 7.45 2.29 -15.33
C HIS A 152 6.46 3.28 -14.72
N LYS A 153 5.45 2.79 -14.01
CA LYS A 153 4.30 3.59 -13.54
C LYS A 153 4.05 3.48 -12.03
N ILE A 154 4.45 2.38 -11.43
CA ILE A 154 4.11 2.08 -10.05
C ILE A 154 4.86 2.99 -9.08
N LEU A 155 4.11 3.56 -8.14
CA LEU A 155 4.64 4.28 -6.99
C LEU A 155 4.12 3.62 -5.72
N VAL A 156 5.03 3.34 -4.79
CA VAL A 156 4.69 2.67 -3.52
C VAL A 156 5.44 3.32 -2.37
N CYS A 157 4.72 3.65 -1.32
CA CYS A 157 5.33 4.00 -0.04
C CYS A 157 4.51 3.47 1.14
N GLU A 158 5.18 3.26 2.25
CA GLU A 158 4.58 3.00 3.55
C GLU A 158 4.71 4.24 4.42
N VAL A 159 3.70 4.53 5.22
CA VAL A 159 3.72 5.62 6.18
C VAL A 159 3.31 5.11 7.56
N LEU A 160 4.12 5.43 8.56
CA LEU A 160 3.86 5.14 9.97
C LEU A 160 3.65 6.46 10.71
N THR A 161 2.46 6.64 11.23
CA THR A 161 2.03 7.83 11.97
C THR A 161 1.87 7.46 13.44
N PRO A 162 2.69 8.03 14.36
CA PRO A 162 2.54 7.79 15.79
C PRO A 162 1.15 8.15 16.31
N GLY A 163 0.70 7.48 17.37
CA GLY A 163 -0.57 7.80 18.02
C GLY A 163 -0.67 9.28 18.41
N GLY A 164 -1.81 9.91 18.11
CA GLY A 164 -2.06 11.35 18.33
C GLY A 164 -1.39 12.28 17.32
N ASN A 165 -0.76 11.75 16.27
CA ASN A 165 -0.20 12.51 15.16
C ASN A 165 -1.09 12.40 13.91
N LEU A 166 -0.72 13.15 12.88
CA LEU A 166 -1.37 13.12 11.57
C LEU A 166 -0.34 13.01 10.45
N SER A 167 -0.77 12.45 9.33
CA SER A 167 -0.03 12.34 8.08
C SER A 167 -0.88 12.79 6.90
N SER A 168 -0.40 12.63 5.66
CA SER A 168 -1.04 13.23 4.47
C SER A 168 -1.32 14.72 4.68
N TRP A 169 -0.35 15.43 5.27
CA TRP A 169 -0.44 16.85 5.59
C TRP A 169 0.70 17.66 4.95
N PRO A 170 0.38 18.81 4.30
CA PRO A 170 -0.96 19.34 4.04
C PRO A 170 -1.78 18.45 3.10
N PRO A 171 -3.12 18.57 3.08
CA PRO A 171 -3.95 17.91 2.08
C PRO A 171 -3.47 18.25 0.67
N HIS A 172 -3.44 17.25 -0.20
CA HIS A 172 -2.93 17.39 -1.55
C HIS A 172 -3.79 16.60 -2.54
N ARG A 173 -3.60 16.85 -3.83
CA ARG A 173 -4.31 16.16 -4.90
C ARG A 173 -3.37 15.88 -6.07
N HIS A 174 -3.63 14.80 -6.79
CA HIS A 174 -2.92 14.40 -8.01
C HIS A 174 -3.88 13.76 -9.02
N ASP A 175 -5.12 14.23 -9.04
CA ASP A 175 -6.11 13.93 -10.05
C ASP A 175 -5.99 14.88 -11.24
N LYS A 176 -6.85 14.70 -12.25
CA LYS A 176 -6.83 15.53 -13.47
C LYS A 176 -7.34 16.94 -13.18
N PHE A 177 -6.44 17.90 -13.11
CA PHE A 177 -6.75 19.34 -13.02
C PHE A 177 -5.71 20.17 -13.79
N PRO A 178 -6.02 21.42 -14.20
CA PRO A 178 -5.06 22.27 -14.87
C PRO A 178 -3.80 22.50 -14.05
N GLY A 179 -2.63 22.20 -14.62
CA GLY A 179 -1.33 22.34 -13.94
C GLY A 179 -0.91 21.17 -13.05
N CYS A 180 -1.67 20.07 -13.01
CA CYS A 180 -1.23 18.85 -12.33
C CYS A 180 0.00 18.27 -13.03
N PRO A 181 1.13 18.10 -12.34
CA PRO A 181 2.35 17.57 -12.95
C PRO A 181 2.28 16.07 -13.20
N THR A 182 1.47 15.36 -12.41
CA THR A 182 1.27 13.91 -12.49
C THR A 182 -0.16 13.55 -12.12
N ILE A 183 -0.81 12.75 -12.95
CA ILE A 183 -2.15 12.23 -12.66
C ILE A 183 -1.97 10.81 -12.17
N ASN A 184 -2.44 10.52 -10.94
CA ASN A 184 -2.35 9.19 -10.36
C ASN A 184 -3.68 8.77 -9.74
N GLU A 185 -4.03 7.52 -9.95
CA GLU A 185 -4.94 6.76 -9.08
C GLU A 185 -4.21 6.42 -7.80
N GLU A 186 -4.90 6.30 -6.67
CA GLU A 186 -4.28 5.97 -5.40
C GLU A 186 -5.18 5.12 -4.50
N VAL A 187 -4.59 4.05 -3.98
CA VAL A 187 -5.19 3.19 -2.94
C VAL A 187 -4.44 3.38 -1.64
N TYR A 188 -5.17 3.54 -0.56
CA TYR A 188 -4.69 3.46 0.82
C TYR A 188 -5.17 2.17 1.46
N TYR A 189 -4.26 1.37 2.00
CA TYR A 189 -4.55 0.26 2.90
C TYR A 189 -4.06 0.61 4.29
N PHE A 190 -4.94 0.59 5.28
CA PHE A 190 -4.66 0.99 6.64
C PHE A 190 -4.47 -0.20 7.57
N GLN A 191 -3.55 -0.09 8.51
CA GLN A 191 -3.53 -0.85 9.74
C GLN A 191 -3.48 0.11 10.92
N ILE A 192 -4.33 -0.13 11.91
CA ILE A 192 -4.39 0.66 13.12
C ILE A 192 -3.89 -0.22 14.25
N GLY A 193 -2.69 0.10 14.76
CA GLY A 193 -2.06 -0.68 15.82
C GLY A 193 -2.42 -0.20 17.20
N LYS A 194 -1.79 -0.81 18.20
CA LYS A 194 -1.71 -0.31 19.56
C LYS A 194 -0.27 -0.06 19.92
N GLU A 195 0.01 0.97 20.70
CA GLU A 195 1.38 1.30 21.08
C GLU A 195 2.08 0.10 21.71
N GLY A 196 3.27 -0.24 21.18
CA GLY A 196 4.04 -1.41 21.57
C GLY A 196 3.63 -2.74 20.95
N SER A 197 2.64 -2.76 20.05
CA SER A 197 2.26 -3.95 19.28
C SER A 197 2.90 -3.93 17.89
N ASP A 198 3.25 -5.11 17.36
CA ASP A 198 3.70 -5.30 15.97
C ASP A 198 2.55 -5.37 14.97
N HIS A 199 1.32 -5.55 15.46
CA HIS A 199 0.12 -5.86 14.67
C HIS A 199 -0.98 -4.83 14.84
N GLY A 200 -1.96 -4.86 13.93
CA GLY A 200 -3.20 -4.13 14.05
C GLY A 200 -4.01 -4.50 15.29
N ASP A 201 -4.82 -3.59 15.75
CA ASP A 201 -5.70 -3.75 16.92
C ASP A 201 -7.15 -3.56 16.48
N PRO A 202 -8.06 -4.51 16.75
CA PRO A 202 -9.46 -4.39 16.34
C PRO A 202 -10.23 -3.25 17.02
N GLU A 203 -9.74 -2.72 18.14
CA GLU A 203 -10.27 -1.53 18.80
C GLU A 203 -9.64 -0.23 18.28
N GLY A 204 -8.61 -0.35 17.41
CA GLY A 204 -7.90 0.78 16.84
C GLY A 204 -8.79 1.65 15.97
N VAL A 205 -8.68 2.98 16.16
CA VAL A 205 -9.46 3.98 15.44
C VAL A 205 -8.56 5.07 14.89
N GLY A 206 -8.80 5.45 13.64
CA GLY A 206 -8.20 6.59 12.98
C GLY A 206 -9.22 7.33 12.12
N PHE A 207 -8.79 8.39 11.41
CA PHE A 207 -9.67 9.15 10.54
C PHE A 207 -8.94 9.52 9.25
N PHE A 208 -9.70 9.59 8.17
CA PHE A 208 -9.21 10.04 6.87
C PHE A 208 -10.23 10.96 6.20
N HIS A 209 -9.75 12.05 5.62
CA HIS A 209 -10.59 13.06 4.98
C HIS A 209 -10.28 13.18 3.49
N VAL A 210 -11.32 13.22 2.67
CA VAL A 210 -11.26 13.49 1.22
C VAL A 210 -12.31 14.54 0.86
N TYR A 211 -11.92 15.55 0.08
CA TYR A 211 -12.82 16.65 -0.26
C TYR A 211 -12.46 17.29 -1.61
N THR A 212 -13.45 17.96 -2.21
CA THR A 212 -13.30 18.79 -3.41
C THR A 212 -13.60 20.25 -3.10
N VAL A 213 -13.03 21.17 -3.90
CA VAL A 213 -13.25 22.62 -3.69
C VAL A 213 -14.69 23.04 -3.94
N ASP A 214 -15.40 22.32 -4.82
CA ASP A 214 -16.82 22.54 -5.13
C ASP A 214 -17.78 21.79 -4.19
N GLU A 215 -17.23 21.16 -3.13
CA GLU A 215 -17.99 20.42 -2.12
C GLU A 215 -18.83 19.25 -2.68
N THR A 216 -18.57 18.78 -3.91
CA THR A 216 -19.24 17.59 -4.46
C THR A 216 -18.77 16.30 -3.77
N VAL A 217 -17.59 16.33 -3.19
CA VAL A 217 -17.06 15.33 -2.27
C VAL A 217 -16.63 16.04 -1.00
N ASP A 218 -17.13 15.61 0.14
CA ASP A 218 -16.66 16.00 1.48
C ASP A 218 -16.96 14.80 2.41
N GLU A 219 -15.96 13.93 2.57
CA GLU A 219 -16.13 12.71 3.33
C GLU A 219 -15.00 12.54 4.35
N THR A 220 -15.39 12.44 5.61
CA THR A 220 -14.50 11.99 6.68
C THR A 220 -14.92 10.59 7.11
N VAL A 221 -14.04 9.64 6.98
CA VAL A 221 -14.31 8.26 7.41
C VAL A 221 -13.59 7.95 8.72
N THR A 222 -14.26 7.18 9.57
CA THR A 222 -13.63 6.49 10.68
C THR A 222 -12.96 5.24 10.13
N LEU A 223 -11.65 5.13 10.36
CA LEU A 223 -10.83 4.02 9.93
C LEU A 223 -10.67 3.00 11.05
N HIS A 224 -10.73 1.73 10.69
CA HIS A 224 -10.39 0.59 11.53
C HIS A 224 -9.24 -0.20 10.92
N ASP A 225 -8.70 -1.14 11.69
CA ASP A 225 -7.63 -1.99 11.21
C ASP A 225 -8.05 -2.75 9.94
N ARG A 226 -7.18 -2.75 8.90
CA ARG A 226 -7.34 -3.41 7.60
C ARG A 226 -8.37 -2.78 6.66
N ASP A 227 -8.81 -1.58 6.94
CA ASP A 227 -9.65 -0.82 6.01
C ASP A 227 -8.85 -0.36 4.78
N THR A 228 -9.56 -0.19 3.68
CA THR A 228 -8.99 0.31 2.43
C THR A 228 -9.79 1.52 1.95
N TYR A 229 -9.11 2.52 1.41
CA TYR A 229 -9.73 3.67 0.79
C TYR A 229 -9.19 3.89 -0.62
N VAL A 230 -10.08 4.03 -1.56
CA VAL A 230 -9.79 4.33 -2.97
C VAL A 230 -9.99 5.83 -3.16
N VAL A 231 -8.95 6.60 -3.43
CA VAL A 231 -9.05 8.06 -3.58
C VAL A 231 -9.70 8.41 -4.92
N PRO A 232 -10.93 8.93 -4.94
CA PRO A 232 -11.65 9.12 -6.21
C PRO A 232 -11.08 10.28 -7.03
N HIS A 233 -11.05 11.45 -6.46
CA HIS A 233 -10.53 12.72 -6.98
C HIS A 233 -10.57 13.78 -5.89
N GLY A 234 -9.94 14.93 -6.13
CA GLY A 234 -9.89 16.02 -5.17
C GLY A 234 -8.75 15.89 -4.16
N TYR A 235 -8.84 16.67 -3.10
CA TYR A 235 -7.87 16.70 -2.02
C TYR A 235 -8.10 15.52 -1.07
N HIS A 236 -7.02 14.93 -0.60
CA HIS A 236 -7.04 13.91 0.43
C HIS A 236 -6.00 14.21 1.53
N GLY A 237 -6.34 13.80 2.73
CA GLY A 237 -5.68 14.15 3.98
C GLY A 237 -6.45 15.19 4.80
N PRO A 238 -6.17 15.28 6.10
CA PRO A 238 -5.22 14.46 6.83
C PRO A 238 -5.68 13.02 7.06
N SER A 239 -4.68 12.12 7.26
CA SER A 239 -4.87 10.86 7.96
C SER A 239 -4.51 11.06 9.41
N ILE A 240 -5.42 10.80 10.34
CA ILE A 240 -5.25 11.11 11.78
C ILE A 240 -5.21 9.82 12.56
N ALA A 241 -4.10 9.58 13.26
CA ALA A 241 -3.94 8.49 14.21
C ALA A 241 -4.50 8.92 15.58
N SER A 242 -5.40 8.14 16.15
CA SER A 242 -5.93 8.41 17.50
C SER A 242 -4.83 8.24 18.56
N PRO A 243 -4.93 8.92 19.73
CA PRO A 243 -4.01 8.68 20.83
C PRO A 243 -3.91 7.19 21.17
N GLU A 244 -2.69 6.69 21.44
CA GLU A 244 -2.35 5.30 21.75
C GLU A 244 -2.47 4.31 20.57
N TYR A 245 -3.05 4.74 19.42
CA TYR A 245 -3.24 3.91 18.24
C TYR A 245 -2.41 4.43 17.06
N PRO A 246 -1.14 4.00 16.91
CA PRO A 246 -0.36 4.34 15.73
C PRO A 246 -1.05 3.80 14.47
N MET A 247 -0.95 4.58 13.40
CA MET A 247 -1.51 4.24 12.09
C MET A 247 -0.40 3.94 11.11
N TYR A 248 -0.51 2.81 10.46
CA TYR A 248 0.23 2.47 9.26
C TYR A 248 -0.70 2.59 8.06
N PHE A 249 -0.18 3.08 6.95
CA PHE A 249 -0.82 2.86 5.66
C PHE A 249 0.19 2.56 4.55
N LEU A 250 -0.24 1.72 3.63
CA LEU A 250 0.47 1.35 2.43
C LEU A 250 -0.25 1.97 1.24
N ASN A 251 0.48 2.80 0.48
CA ASN A 251 -0.04 3.44 -0.72
C ASN A 251 0.48 2.74 -1.96
N VAL A 252 -0.41 2.54 -2.93
CA VAL A 252 -0.04 2.33 -4.32
C VAL A 252 -0.64 3.41 -5.19
N MET A 253 0.18 4.01 -6.03
CA MET A 253 -0.22 5.02 -7.00
C MET A 253 0.27 4.61 -8.38
N ALA A 254 -0.48 4.95 -9.41
CA ALA A 254 -0.08 4.86 -10.80
C ALA A 254 -0.99 5.72 -11.69
N GLY A 255 -0.49 6.13 -12.84
CA GLY A 255 -1.23 6.93 -13.80
C GLY A 255 -0.65 6.90 -15.21
N PRO A 256 -1.18 7.72 -16.15
CA PRO A 256 -0.79 7.77 -17.55
C PRO A 256 0.65 8.23 -17.81
#